data_9fdcb03263f7e809876896f1f2718378
#
_entry.id   9fdcb03263f7e809876896f1f2718378
#
_cell.length_a   1.000
_cell.length_b   1.000
_cell.length_c   1.000
_cell.angle_alpha   90.00
_cell.angle_beta   90.00
_cell.angle_gamma   90.00
#
_symmetry.space_group_name_H-M   'P 1'
#
loop_
_entity.id
_entity.type
_entity.pdbx_description
1 polymer ?
#
loop_
_entity_poly.entity_id
_entity_poly.type
_entity_poly.pdbx_seq_one_letter_code
_entity_poly.pdbx_strand_id
1 'polypeptide(L)'
;RLFAGVRGGLGISVSIVGALLAASTGIVGATVVTMSLLSLPTMLRRGYAPSLAAGSIAAAGTLGQIIPPSIVLVLLGDVIANAYQKAQLEQGIFAPETVSVGELFSGSLIPGLVLVGLYIVYQVGLAIFKPSMAPPADYDDDLVLSDLLGALFAPVFLIISVLGSILAGIATPTEAAAVGAVGTILLAGHKLGDRQKLMAAGALAVILVVAFASTFDLRLERDNIAVPDLLAIGVALALCGVIVAAVGASLLTAYRLGVLESTMRSTTHTTSMVFVILIGAALFSLVFRGLGGDDTIHDLLQSLPGGTWTAVAAVMLV
;
A
#
# COMPACT_ATOMS: atom_id res chain seq x y z
N ARG A 1 13.86 -19.40 -1.13
CA ARG A 1 15.19 -20.00 -0.97
C ARG A 1 15.78 -19.73 0.42
N LEU A 2 15.73 -18.50 0.97
CA LEU A 2 16.27 -18.19 2.32
C LEU A 2 15.80 -19.15 3.43
N PHE A 3 14.56 -19.59 3.37
CA PHE A 3 13.95 -20.50 4.33
C PHE A 3 13.76 -21.92 3.78
N ALA A 4 14.36 -22.26 2.62
CA ALA A 4 14.06 -23.48 1.90
C ALA A 4 14.33 -24.76 2.72
N GLY A 5 15.49 -24.86 3.35
CA GLY A 5 15.87 -26.02 4.17
C GLY A 5 15.09 -26.17 5.49
N VAL A 6 14.23 -25.20 5.82
CA VAL A 6 13.43 -25.22 7.04
C VAL A 6 12.03 -25.76 6.74
N ARG A 7 11.52 -26.65 7.58
CA ARG A 7 10.12 -27.08 7.50
C ARG A 7 9.20 -25.86 7.64
N GLY A 8 8.21 -25.74 6.76
CA GLY A 8 7.34 -24.55 6.73
C GLY A 8 7.95 -23.33 6.04
N GLY A 9 9.21 -23.39 5.60
CA GLY A 9 9.96 -22.26 5.08
C GLY A 9 9.33 -21.57 3.85
N LEU A 10 8.68 -22.32 2.94
CA LEU A 10 7.93 -21.73 1.84
C LEU A 10 6.70 -20.95 2.33
N GLY A 11 5.99 -21.45 3.34
CA GLY A 11 4.86 -20.74 3.94
C GLY A 11 5.29 -19.44 4.61
N ILE A 12 6.41 -19.45 5.36
CA ILE A 12 7.02 -18.26 5.94
C ILE A 12 7.39 -17.25 4.83
N SER A 13 8.04 -17.74 3.76
CA SER A 13 8.41 -16.90 2.61
C SER A 13 7.18 -16.25 1.95
N VAL A 14 6.09 -17.01 1.79
CA VAL A 14 4.82 -16.51 1.26
C VAL A 14 4.23 -15.41 2.15
N SER A 15 4.27 -15.59 3.47
CA SER A 15 3.78 -14.57 4.41
C SER A 15 4.60 -13.27 4.33
N ILE A 16 5.93 -13.36 4.28
CA ILE A 16 6.82 -12.20 4.19
C ILE A 16 6.68 -11.51 2.83
N VAL A 17 6.75 -12.27 1.73
CA VAL A 17 6.62 -11.72 0.37
C VAL A 17 5.21 -11.16 0.15
N GLY A 18 4.18 -11.84 0.70
CA GLY A 18 2.82 -11.35 0.70
C GLY A 18 2.68 -10.01 1.41
N ALA A 19 3.29 -9.83 2.57
CA ALA A 19 3.30 -8.55 3.29
C ALA A 19 4.00 -7.43 2.47
N LEU A 20 5.13 -7.72 1.82
CA LEU A 20 5.83 -6.75 0.96
C LEU A 20 5.01 -6.39 -0.29
N LEU A 21 4.41 -7.39 -0.95
CA LEU A 21 3.53 -7.14 -2.09
C LEU A 21 2.25 -6.42 -1.66
N ALA A 22 1.71 -6.76 -0.51
CA ALA A 22 0.57 -6.08 0.09
C ALA A 22 0.82 -4.59 0.25
N ALA A 23 1.96 -4.23 0.85
CA ALA A 23 2.38 -2.83 1.02
C ALA A 23 2.63 -2.09 -0.32
N SER A 24 2.82 -2.81 -1.42
CA SER A 24 3.01 -2.20 -2.74
C SER A 24 1.74 -2.09 -3.57
N THR A 25 0.78 -3.01 -3.38
CA THR A 25 -0.42 -3.12 -4.22
C THR A 25 -1.65 -2.46 -3.59
N GLY A 26 -1.79 -2.52 -2.28
CA GLY A 26 -2.97 -2.03 -1.56
C GLY A 26 -4.29 -2.73 -1.93
N ILE A 27 -4.24 -3.87 -2.64
CA ILE A 27 -5.42 -4.56 -3.19
C ILE A 27 -5.30 -6.07 -2.97
N VAL A 28 -6.25 -6.66 -2.22
CA VAL A 28 -6.27 -8.10 -1.91
C VAL A 28 -6.30 -8.96 -3.16
N GLY A 29 -7.24 -8.69 -4.07
CA GLY A 29 -7.46 -9.54 -5.25
C GLY A 29 -6.20 -9.64 -6.13
N ALA A 30 -5.54 -8.52 -6.40
CA ALA A 30 -4.31 -8.50 -7.20
C ALA A 30 -3.18 -9.26 -6.49
N THR A 31 -3.03 -9.07 -5.18
CA THR A 31 -2.00 -9.74 -4.38
C THR A 31 -2.23 -11.26 -4.33
N VAL A 32 -3.46 -11.70 -4.06
CA VAL A 32 -3.81 -13.14 -4.03
C VAL A 32 -3.56 -13.79 -5.38
N VAL A 33 -4.01 -13.17 -6.49
CA VAL A 33 -3.80 -13.72 -7.84
C VAL A 33 -2.30 -13.81 -8.16
N THR A 34 -1.55 -12.74 -7.93
CA THR A 34 -0.10 -12.72 -8.20
C THR A 34 0.64 -13.77 -7.37
N MET A 35 0.36 -13.83 -6.07
CA MET A 35 0.95 -14.83 -5.18
C MET A 35 0.55 -16.25 -5.54
N SER A 36 -0.70 -16.47 -5.97
CA SER A 36 -1.16 -17.78 -6.44
C SER A 36 -0.40 -18.23 -7.68
N LEU A 37 -0.23 -17.36 -8.66
CA LEU A 37 0.50 -17.69 -9.89
C LEU A 37 1.99 -18.01 -9.65
N LEU A 38 2.62 -17.29 -8.71
CA LEU A 38 4.05 -17.42 -8.42
C LEU A 38 4.35 -18.55 -7.42
N SER A 39 3.57 -18.65 -6.35
CA SER A 39 3.92 -19.46 -5.18
C SER A 39 3.17 -20.79 -5.15
N LEU A 40 1.89 -20.84 -5.55
CA LEU A 40 1.09 -22.07 -5.43
C LEU A 40 1.67 -23.26 -6.20
N PRO A 41 2.07 -23.14 -7.49
CA PRO A 41 2.66 -24.25 -8.22
C PRO A 41 3.95 -24.75 -7.58
N THR A 42 4.73 -23.85 -7.00
CA THR A 42 5.98 -24.20 -6.31
C THR A 42 5.71 -24.92 -5.00
N MET A 43 4.77 -24.46 -4.18
CA MET A 43 4.39 -25.12 -2.94
C MET A 43 3.83 -26.51 -3.18
N LEU A 44 2.94 -26.67 -4.17
CA LEU A 44 2.36 -27.98 -4.52
C LEU A 44 3.42 -28.96 -5.03
N ARG A 45 4.32 -28.52 -5.91
CA ARG A 45 5.44 -29.36 -6.40
C ARG A 45 6.39 -29.81 -5.28
N ARG A 46 6.51 -29.02 -4.23
CA ARG A 46 7.34 -29.34 -3.06
C ARG A 46 6.58 -30.10 -1.96
N GLY A 47 5.39 -30.61 -2.27
CA GLY A 47 4.63 -31.51 -1.39
C GLY A 47 3.86 -30.81 -0.26
N TYR A 48 3.68 -29.48 -0.32
CA TYR A 48 2.79 -28.80 0.63
C TYR A 48 1.35 -29.28 0.46
N ALA A 49 0.65 -29.46 1.58
CA ALA A 49 -0.77 -29.74 1.54
C ALA A 49 -1.52 -28.63 0.78
N PRO A 50 -2.40 -28.96 -0.20
CA PRO A 50 -3.10 -27.97 -1.02
C PRO A 50 -3.88 -26.94 -0.21
N SER A 51 -4.53 -27.38 0.89
CA SER A 51 -5.26 -26.51 1.80
C SER A 51 -4.36 -25.51 2.51
N LEU A 52 -3.16 -25.92 2.93
CA LEU A 52 -2.19 -25.04 3.57
C LEU A 52 -1.59 -24.08 2.57
N ALA A 53 -1.22 -24.52 1.37
CA ALA A 53 -0.66 -23.69 0.33
C ALA A 53 -1.65 -22.59 -0.10
N ALA A 54 -2.89 -22.96 -0.44
CA ALA A 54 -3.93 -22.02 -0.84
C ALA A 54 -4.33 -21.08 0.30
N GLY A 55 -4.50 -21.60 1.51
CA GLY A 55 -4.86 -20.82 2.70
C GLY A 55 -3.78 -19.80 3.06
N SER A 56 -2.49 -20.19 3.01
CA SER A 56 -1.38 -19.27 3.28
C SER A 56 -1.30 -18.11 2.28
N ILE A 57 -1.52 -18.40 1.00
CA ILE A 57 -1.50 -17.41 -0.06
C ILE A 57 -2.70 -16.46 0.09
N ALA A 58 -3.90 -17.00 0.31
CA ALA A 58 -5.10 -16.19 0.52
C ALA A 58 -4.94 -15.27 1.75
N ALA A 59 -4.48 -15.83 2.88
CA ALA A 59 -4.23 -15.07 4.10
C ALA A 59 -3.15 -13.98 3.89
N ALA A 60 -2.03 -14.32 3.26
CA ALA A 60 -0.98 -13.34 2.96
C ALA A 60 -1.49 -12.21 2.05
N GLY A 61 -2.38 -12.52 1.10
CA GLY A 61 -2.98 -11.53 0.21
C GLY A 61 -3.88 -10.52 0.93
N THR A 62 -4.55 -10.92 2.02
CA THR A 62 -5.43 -10.01 2.80
C THR A 62 -4.66 -8.90 3.50
N LEU A 63 -3.35 -9.08 3.73
CA LEU A 63 -2.48 -8.05 4.32
C LEU A 63 -2.47 -6.75 3.52
N GLY A 64 -2.78 -6.79 2.21
CA GLY A 64 -2.86 -5.62 1.34
C GLY A 64 -3.92 -4.59 1.73
N GLN A 65 -4.89 -4.95 2.54
CA GLN A 65 -5.90 -4.03 3.04
C GLN A 65 -5.56 -3.49 4.44
N ILE A 66 -4.60 -4.11 5.13
CA ILE A 66 -4.27 -3.81 6.52
C ILE A 66 -2.95 -3.05 6.61
N ILE A 67 -1.95 -3.50 5.83
CA ILE A 67 -0.63 -2.85 5.81
C ILE A 67 -0.68 -1.63 4.88
N PRO A 68 -0.33 -0.42 5.36
CA PRO A 68 -0.29 0.77 4.52
C PRO A 68 0.77 0.67 3.40
N PRO A 69 0.53 1.36 2.26
CA PRO A 69 -0.65 2.13 1.88
C PRO A 69 -1.83 1.24 1.43
N SER A 70 -3.00 1.46 1.98
CA SER A 70 -4.21 0.65 1.74
C SER A 70 -5.36 1.53 1.23
N ILE A 71 -6.02 1.08 0.17
CA ILE A 71 -7.19 1.77 -0.39
C ILE A 71 -8.34 1.80 0.62
N VAL A 72 -8.55 0.70 1.34
CA VAL A 72 -9.62 0.62 2.37
C VAL A 72 -9.37 1.61 3.49
N LEU A 73 -8.13 1.74 3.96
CA LEU A 73 -7.81 2.71 5.01
C LEU A 73 -7.97 4.17 4.55
N VAL A 74 -7.71 4.47 3.27
CA VAL A 74 -7.98 5.80 2.71
C VAL A 74 -9.48 6.08 2.72
N LEU A 75 -10.30 5.17 2.20
CA LEU A 75 -11.75 5.33 2.16
C LEU A 75 -12.38 5.36 3.55
N LEU A 76 -11.90 4.50 4.45
CA LEU A 76 -12.34 4.47 5.84
C LEU A 76 -11.95 5.77 6.57
N GLY A 77 -10.79 6.34 6.25
CA GLY A 77 -10.34 7.61 6.78
C GLY A 77 -11.29 8.75 6.48
N ASP A 78 -11.73 8.86 5.24
CA ASP A 78 -12.68 9.88 4.84
C ASP A 78 -14.05 9.70 5.54
N VAL A 79 -14.53 8.46 5.66
CA VAL A 79 -15.80 8.14 6.33
C VAL A 79 -15.71 8.46 7.83
N ILE A 80 -14.64 8.03 8.50
CA ILE A 80 -14.42 8.28 9.93
C ILE A 80 -14.22 9.77 10.20
N ALA A 81 -13.44 10.48 9.38
CA ALA A 81 -13.23 11.92 9.53
C ALA A 81 -14.56 12.69 9.50
N ASN A 82 -15.42 12.40 8.52
CA ASN A 82 -16.73 13.01 8.39
C ASN A 82 -17.65 12.68 9.59
N ALA A 83 -17.67 11.41 10.02
CA ALA A 83 -18.49 10.99 11.16
C ALA A 83 -18.00 11.61 12.47
N TYR A 84 -16.69 11.69 12.66
CA TYR A 84 -16.08 12.28 13.85
C TYR A 84 -16.35 13.80 13.95
N GLN A 85 -16.20 14.53 12.82
CA GLN A 85 -16.54 15.95 12.78
C GLN A 85 -18.01 16.18 13.10
N LYS A 86 -18.92 15.39 12.51
CA LYS A 86 -20.36 15.49 12.77
C LYS A 86 -20.68 15.27 14.25
N ALA A 87 -20.11 14.24 14.87
CA ALA A 87 -20.31 13.94 16.29
C ALA A 87 -19.78 15.06 17.20
N GLN A 88 -18.67 15.72 16.87
CA GLN A 88 -18.15 16.86 17.62
C GLN A 88 -19.06 18.09 17.50
N LEU A 89 -19.58 18.37 16.31
CA LEU A 89 -20.52 19.46 16.08
C LEU A 89 -21.83 19.25 16.88
N GLU A 90 -22.33 18.02 16.96
CA GLU A 90 -23.50 17.65 17.77
C GLU A 90 -23.24 17.83 19.29
N GLN A 91 -21.99 17.68 19.72
CA GLN A 91 -21.55 17.96 21.11
C GLN A 91 -21.27 19.47 21.37
N GLY A 92 -21.46 20.33 20.36
CA GLY A 92 -21.25 21.77 20.49
C GLY A 92 -19.79 22.23 20.35
N ILE A 93 -18.92 21.36 19.78
CA ILE A 93 -17.53 21.71 19.49
C ILE A 93 -17.49 22.37 18.10
N PHE A 94 -17.35 23.70 18.06
CA PHE A 94 -17.39 24.48 16.80
C PHE A 94 -16.08 24.47 16.01
N ALA A 95 -14.98 23.98 16.58
CA ALA A 95 -13.71 23.76 15.88
C ALA A 95 -13.37 22.27 15.93
N PRO A 96 -14.06 21.42 15.15
CA PRO A 96 -13.88 19.98 15.20
C PRO A 96 -12.50 19.59 14.68
N GLU A 97 -11.85 18.68 15.40
CA GLU A 97 -10.64 18.01 14.92
C GLU A 97 -10.98 16.99 13.83
N THR A 98 -10.07 16.77 12.92
CA THR A 98 -10.23 15.77 11.85
C THR A 98 -9.29 14.60 12.08
N VAL A 99 -9.78 13.39 11.86
CA VAL A 99 -8.92 12.20 11.77
C VAL A 99 -8.29 12.17 10.40
N SER A 100 -6.95 12.12 10.33
CA SER A 100 -6.24 12.05 9.06
C SER A 100 -6.03 10.60 8.60
N VAL A 101 -5.96 10.40 7.28
CA VAL A 101 -5.58 9.09 6.70
C VAL A 101 -4.18 8.67 7.14
N GLY A 102 -3.27 9.63 7.37
CA GLY A 102 -1.93 9.37 7.90
C GLY A 102 -1.95 8.77 9.30
N GLU A 103 -2.85 9.23 10.18
CA GLU A 103 -3.03 8.65 11.52
C GLU A 103 -3.56 7.22 11.45
N LEU A 104 -4.51 6.94 10.55
CA LEU A 104 -4.99 5.57 10.32
C LEU A 104 -3.88 4.66 9.78
N PHE A 105 -3.04 5.14 8.89
CA PHE A 105 -1.88 4.39 8.42
C PHE A 105 -0.90 4.10 9.55
N SER A 106 -0.60 5.09 10.38
CA SER A 106 0.25 4.92 11.55
C SER A 106 -0.33 3.89 12.53
N GLY A 107 -1.62 4.00 12.82
CA GLY A 107 -2.32 3.09 13.73
C GLY A 107 -2.43 1.65 13.22
N SER A 108 -2.55 1.45 11.90
CA SER A 108 -2.72 0.12 11.29
C SER A 108 -1.40 -0.64 11.10
N LEU A 109 -0.26 0.06 11.12
CA LEU A 109 1.05 -0.55 10.86
C LEU A 109 1.40 -1.63 11.90
N ILE A 110 1.23 -1.33 13.19
CA ILE A 110 1.54 -2.28 14.26
C ILE A 110 0.61 -3.50 14.21
N PRO A 111 -0.72 -3.37 14.17
CA PRO A 111 -1.63 -4.51 14.00
C PRO A 111 -1.32 -5.33 12.74
N GLY A 112 -1.00 -4.69 11.63
CA GLY A 112 -0.60 -5.36 10.40
C GLY A 112 0.64 -6.21 10.56
N LEU A 113 1.69 -5.69 11.19
CA LEU A 113 2.91 -6.45 11.48
C LEU A 113 2.69 -7.58 12.49
N VAL A 114 1.83 -7.38 13.50
CA VAL A 114 1.43 -8.44 14.43
C VAL A 114 0.73 -9.57 13.68
N LEU A 115 -0.15 -9.25 12.73
CA LEU A 115 -0.84 -10.25 11.93
C LEU A 115 0.14 -11.05 11.04
N VAL A 116 1.12 -10.40 10.44
CA VAL A 116 2.22 -11.10 9.72
C VAL A 116 2.94 -12.05 10.65
N GLY A 117 3.28 -11.60 11.86
CA GLY A 117 3.90 -12.43 12.89
C GLY A 117 3.04 -13.64 13.25
N LEU A 118 1.75 -13.46 13.43
CA LEU A 118 0.80 -14.57 13.71
C LEU A 118 0.72 -15.57 12.56
N TYR A 119 0.75 -15.13 11.31
CA TYR A 119 0.81 -16.02 10.15
C TYR A 119 2.10 -16.84 10.14
N ILE A 120 3.24 -16.20 10.44
CA ILE A 120 4.53 -16.91 10.55
C ILE A 120 4.49 -17.93 11.71
N VAL A 121 3.99 -17.53 12.88
CA VAL A 121 3.85 -18.43 14.04
C VAL A 121 2.95 -19.62 13.70
N TYR A 122 1.84 -19.39 13.01
CA TYR A 122 0.95 -20.47 12.54
C TYR A 122 1.67 -21.43 11.59
N GLN A 123 2.44 -20.91 10.61
CA GLN A 123 3.22 -21.74 9.67
C GLN A 123 4.28 -22.58 10.40
N VAL A 124 5.00 -21.98 11.35
CA VAL A 124 5.98 -22.67 12.19
C VAL A 124 5.31 -23.72 13.06
N GLY A 125 4.18 -23.40 13.69
CA GLY A 125 3.39 -24.34 14.47
C GLY A 125 2.96 -25.56 13.65
N LEU A 126 2.41 -25.35 12.44
CA LEU A 126 2.05 -26.45 11.56
C LEU A 126 3.27 -27.28 11.12
N ALA A 127 4.40 -26.63 10.86
CA ALA A 127 5.62 -27.34 10.49
C ALA A 127 6.17 -28.24 11.63
N ILE A 128 5.91 -27.88 12.89
CA ILE A 128 6.28 -28.65 14.07
C ILE A 128 5.26 -29.77 14.34
N PHE A 129 3.96 -29.42 14.40
CA PHE A 129 2.92 -30.36 14.81
C PHE A 129 2.43 -31.31 13.70
N LYS A 130 2.52 -30.85 12.43
CA LYS A 130 2.10 -31.61 11.23
C LYS A 130 3.15 -31.47 10.12
N PRO A 131 4.36 -32.03 10.29
CA PRO A 131 5.48 -31.83 9.37
C PRO A 131 5.22 -32.34 7.94
N SER A 132 4.27 -33.29 7.78
CA SER A 132 3.87 -33.77 6.44
C SER A 132 3.11 -32.74 5.61
N MET A 133 2.51 -31.71 6.23
CA MET A 133 1.78 -30.66 5.52
C MET A 133 2.71 -29.56 4.97
N ALA A 134 3.89 -29.37 5.55
CA ALA A 134 4.83 -28.31 5.23
C ALA A 134 6.28 -28.83 5.16
N PRO A 135 6.58 -29.72 4.21
CA PRO A 135 7.92 -30.31 4.09
C PRO A 135 8.97 -29.23 3.75
N PRO A 136 10.26 -29.47 4.10
CA PRO A 136 11.34 -28.61 3.66
C PRO A 136 11.47 -28.66 2.13
N ALA A 137 11.99 -27.62 1.53
CA ALA A 137 12.22 -27.57 0.11
C ALA A 137 13.74 -27.53 -0.15
N ASP A 138 14.27 -28.53 -0.85
CA ASP A 138 15.65 -28.50 -1.30
C ASP A 138 15.78 -27.66 -2.58
N TYR A 139 16.78 -26.81 -2.62
CA TYR A 139 17.17 -26.03 -3.79
C TYR A 139 18.64 -26.28 -4.07
N ASP A 140 18.93 -26.70 -5.28
CA ASP A 140 20.29 -27.03 -5.74
C ASP A 140 21.14 -25.79 -6.07
N ASP A 141 20.52 -24.61 -6.19
CA ASP A 141 21.20 -23.37 -6.53
C ASP A 141 21.51 -22.51 -5.32
N ASP A 142 22.75 -22.09 -5.18
CA ASP A 142 23.17 -21.11 -4.17
C ASP A 142 22.53 -19.74 -4.45
N LEU A 143 21.84 -19.23 -3.44
CA LEU A 143 21.32 -17.85 -3.45
C LEU A 143 22.48 -16.89 -3.25
N VAL A 144 22.73 -16.06 -4.25
CA VAL A 144 23.60 -14.90 -4.07
C VAL A 144 22.78 -13.82 -3.37
N LEU A 145 23.10 -13.54 -2.12
CA LEU A 145 22.39 -12.54 -1.29
C LEU A 145 22.35 -11.15 -1.96
N SER A 146 23.39 -10.82 -2.74
CA SER A 146 23.46 -9.58 -3.51
C SER A 146 22.34 -9.46 -4.55
N ASP A 147 21.97 -10.57 -5.22
CA ASP A 147 20.93 -10.57 -6.24
C ASP A 147 19.55 -10.36 -5.62
N LEU A 148 19.32 -10.96 -4.45
CA LEU A 148 18.11 -10.77 -3.68
C LEU A 148 17.98 -9.32 -3.19
N LEU A 149 19.05 -8.79 -2.58
CA LEU A 149 19.06 -7.40 -2.10
C LEU A 149 18.92 -6.42 -3.26
N GLY A 150 19.59 -6.65 -4.40
CA GLY A 150 19.45 -5.81 -5.59
C GLY A 150 18.04 -5.82 -6.18
N ALA A 151 17.37 -6.97 -6.16
CA ALA A 151 15.99 -7.08 -6.66
C ALA A 151 14.96 -6.41 -5.74
N LEU A 152 15.16 -6.50 -4.42
CA LEU A 152 14.23 -5.97 -3.41
C LEU A 152 14.50 -4.50 -3.08
N PHE A 153 15.73 -4.01 -3.25
CA PHE A 153 16.13 -2.67 -2.82
C PHE A 153 15.22 -1.57 -3.39
N ALA A 154 15.05 -1.55 -4.70
CA ALA A 154 14.30 -0.47 -5.35
C ALA A 154 12.80 -0.46 -4.98
N PRO A 155 12.06 -1.59 -5.00
CA PRO A 155 10.67 -1.61 -4.53
C PRO A 155 10.53 -1.25 -3.05
N VAL A 156 11.38 -1.81 -2.18
CA VAL A 156 11.33 -1.56 -0.73
C VAL A 156 11.67 -0.10 -0.43
N PHE A 157 12.69 0.45 -1.08
CA PHE A 157 13.04 1.86 -0.95
C PHE A 157 11.87 2.77 -1.34
N LEU A 158 11.18 2.46 -2.44
CA LEU A 158 10.02 3.24 -2.88
C LEU A 158 8.87 3.16 -1.86
N ILE A 159 8.57 1.96 -1.35
CA ILE A 159 7.54 1.77 -0.31
C ILE A 159 7.88 2.58 0.95
N ILE A 160 9.13 2.48 1.44
CA ILE A 160 9.58 3.22 2.62
C ILE A 160 9.53 4.74 2.36
N SER A 161 9.89 5.20 1.17
CA SER A 161 9.84 6.62 0.82
C SER A 161 8.41 7.16 0.81
N VAL A 162 7.49 6.44 0.17
CA VAL A 162 6.07 6.83 0.08
C VAL A 162 5.42 6.79 1.47
N LEU A 163 5.50 5.64 2.14
CA LEU A 163 4.89 5.47 3.46
C LEU A 163 5.55 6.37 4.50
N GLY A 164 6.88 6.48 4.49
CA GLY A 164 7.64 7.31 5.40
C GLY A 164 7.29 8.79 5.26
N SER A 165 7.08 9.30 4.04
CA SER A 165 6.67 10.69 3.82
C SER A 165 5.27 10.99 4.39
N ILE A 166 4.35 10.03 4.30
CA ILE A 166 3.00 10.16 4.88
C ILE A 166 3.07 10.12 6.41
N LEU A 167 3.78 9.15 6.98
CA LEU A 167 3.91 8.99 8.44
C LEU A 167 4.67 10.13 9.11
N ALA A 168 5.61 10.73 8.39
CA ALA A 168 6.33 11.93 8.86
C ALA A 168 5.51 13.23 8.67
N GLY A 169 4.31 13.17 8.08
CA GLY A 169 3.48 14.34 7.81
C GLY A 169 4.05 15.30 6.74
N ILE A 170 5.03 14.84 5.97
CA ILE A 170 5.68 15.64 4.90
C ILE A 170 4.79 15.73 3.67
N ALA A 171 4.07 14.67 3.35
CA ALA A 171 3.19 14.57 2.19
C ALA A 171 1.83 14.00 2.57
N THR A 172 0.79 14.51 1.91
CA THR A 172 -0.54 13.88 1.96
C THR A 172 -0.51 12.52 1.24
N PRO A 173 -1.44 11.60 1.52
CA PRO A 173 -1.52 10.33 0.79
C PRO A 173 -1.59 10.48 -0.73
N THR A 174 -2.27 11.51 -1.23
CA THR A 174 -2.40 11.80 -2.66
C THR A 174 -1.06 12.25 -3.27
N GLU A 175 -0.33 13.13 -2.61
CA GLU A 175 0.99 13.58 -3.06
C GLU A 175 2.00 12.44 -3.04
N ALA A 176 2.03 11.66 -1.96
CA ALA A 176 2.90 10.49 -1.84
C ALA A 176 2.58 9.43 -2.92
N ALA A 177 1.30 9.22 -3.24
CA ALA A 177 0.88 8.32 -4.32
C ALA A 177 1.38 8.81 -5.70
N ALA A 178 1.36 10.12 -5.96
CA ALA A 178 1.90 10.70 -7.19
C ALA A 178 3.41 10.46 -7.31
N VAL A 179 4.16 10.68 -6.22
CA VAL A 179 5.62 10.38 -6.17
C VAL A 179 5.87 8.88 -6.37
N GLY A 180 5.06 8.02 -5.73
CA GLY A 180 5.11 6.57 -5.90
C GLY A 180 4.86 6.14 -7.35
N ALA A 181 3.87 6.73 -8.01
CA ALA A 181 3.56 6.46 -9.42
C ALA A 181 4.73 6.86 -10.34
N VAL A 182 5.28 8.05 -10.17
CA VAL A 182 6.47 8.49 -10.92
C VAL A 182 7.66 7.55 -10.66
N GLY A 183 7.91 7.20 -9.40
CA GLY A 183 8.98 6.27 -9.02
C GLY A 183 8.84 4.90 -9.67
N THR A 184 7.62 4.31 -9.67
CA THR A 184 7.38 3.01 -10.32
C THR A 184 7.53 3.08 -11.84
N ILE A 185 7.11 4.15 -12.49
CA ILE A 185 7.30 4.37 -13.94
C ILE A 185 8.81 4.45 -14.27
N LEU A 186 9.59 5.19 -13.48
CA LEU A 186 11.03 5.30 -13.68
C LEU A 186 11.75 3.95 -13.45
N LEU A 187 11.36 3.20 -12.42
CA LEU A 187 11.88 1.86 -12.16
C LEU A 187 11.54 0.87 -13.29
N ALA A 188 10.31 0.92 -13.81
CA ALA A 188 9.91 0.11 -14.95
C ALA A 188 10.76 0.47 -16.18
N GLY A 189 10.93 1.75 -16.48
CA GLY A 189 11.79 2.22 -17.57
C GLY A 189 13.25 1.82 -17.40
N HIS A 190 13.77 1.81 -16.17
CA HIS A 190 15.14 1.35 -15.89
C HIS A 190 15.32 -0.13 -16.15
N LYS A 191 14.32 -0.97 -15.81
CA LYS A 191 14.38 -2.43 -16.02
C LYS A 191 14.06 -2.85 -17.46
N LEU A 192 13.15 -2.16 -18.13
CA LEU A 192 12.62 -2.54 -19.44
C LEU A 192 13.34 -1.86 -20.61
N GLY A 193 14.07 -0.75 -20.38
CA GLY A 193 14.63 0.08 -21.43
C GLY A 193 16.13 0.20 -21.40
N ASP A 194 16.69 0.63 -22.55
CA ASP A 194 18.14 0.83 -22.72
C ASP A 194 18.65 2.18 -22.15
N ARG A 195 17.73 3.08 -21.73
CA ARG A 195 18.07 4.44 -21.29
C ARG A 195 18.24 4.54 -19.77
N GLN A 196 18.96 3.61 -19.17
CA GLN A 196 19.14 3.53 -17.71
C GLN A 196 19.68 4.84 -17.10
N LYS A 197 20.61 5.53 -17.78
CA LYS A 197 21.16 6.82 -17.30
C LYS A 197 20.10 7.92 -17.22
N LEU A 198 19.16 7.97 -18.18
CA LEU A 198 18.07 8.94 -18.15
C LEU A 198 17.10 8.66 -17.00
N MET A 199 16.79 7.37 -16.74
CA MET A 199 15.94 6.96 -15.64
C MET A 199 16.57 7.28 -14.28
N ALA A 200 17.87 7.02 -14.12
CA ALA A 200 18.61 7.37 -12.92
C ALA A 200 18.68 8.92 -12.74
N ALA A 201 18.89 9.66 -13.81
CA ALA A 201 18.84 11.12 -13.77
C ALA A 201 17.45 11.64 -13.39
N GLY A 202 16.38 11.03 -13.90
CA GLY A 202 14.99 11.34 -13.50
C GLY A 202 14.72 11.08 -12.03
N ALA A 203 15.15 9.94 -11.52
CA ALA A 203 15.02 9.61 -10.09
C ALA A 203 15.81 10.57 -9.19
N LEU A 204 17.04 10.90 -9.58
CA LEU A 204 17.84 11.91 -8.87
C LEU A 204 17.16 13.29 -8.93
N ALA A 205 16.62 13.68 -10.09
CA ALA A 205 15.91 14.94 -10.24
C ALA A 205 14.68 15.05 -9.33
N VAL A 206 13.92 13.97 -9.10
CA VAL A 206 12.81 13.95 -8.13
C VAL A 206 13.32 14.27 -6.73
N ILE A 207 14.40 13.61 -6.29
CA ILE A 207 14.99 13.84 -4.96
C ILE A 207 15.48 15.30 -4.84
N LEU A 208 16.12 15.83 -5.88
CA LEU A 208 16.62 17.19 -5.88
C LEU A 208 15.50 18.23 -5.86
N VAL A 209 14.41 18.03 -6.62
CA VAL A 209 13.26 18.94 -6.59
C VAL A 209 12.64 18.99 -5.19
N VAL A 210 12.47 17.85 -4.52
CA VAL A 210 11.96 17.80 -3.15
C VAL A 210 12.90 18.52 -2.18
N ALA A 211 14.22 18.32 -2.30
CA ALA A 211 15.21 19.03 -1.49
C ALA A 211 15.21 20.54 -1.74
N PHE A 212 15.08 20.97 -3.00
CA PHE A 212 14.96 22.39 -3.35
C PHE A 212 13.67 23.01 -2.80
N ALA A 213 12.54 22.30 -2.91
CA ALA A 213 11.26 22.77 -2.41
C ALA A 213 11.23 22.89 -0.86
N SER A 214 12.07 22.15 -0.15
CA SER A 214 12.19 22.25 1.31
C SER A 214 13.14 23.39 1.78
N THR A 215 14.02 23.88 0.90
CA THR A 215 15.05 24.88 1.24
C THR A 215 14.77 26.26 0.66
N PHE A 216 14.12 26.31 -0.51
CA PHE A 216 13.81 27.56 -1.22
C PHE A 216 12.31 27.69 -1.38
N ASP A 217 11.82 28.94 -1.34
CA ASP A 217 10.43 29.22 -1.66
C ASP A 217 10.24 29.31 -3.19
N LEU A 218 9.73 28.22 -3.77
CA LEU A 218 9.54 28.08 -5.22
C LEU A 218 8.21 28.69 -5.74
N ARG A 219 7.46 29.44 -4.91
CA ARG A 219 6.19 30.06 -5.31
C ARG A 219 6.47 31.19 -6.31
N LEU A 220 5.76 31.15 -7.45
CA LEU A 220 5.86 32.15 -8.48
C LEU A 220 4.98 33.38 -8.22
N GLU A 221 3.94 33.24 -7.42
CA GLU A 221 2.92 34.27 -7.15
C GLU A 221 3.31 35.10 -5.94
N ARG A 222 4.41 35.85 -6.06
CA ARG A 222 4.95 36.78 -5.05
C ARG A 222 5.33 38.11 -5.67
N ASP A 223 5.05 39.21 -4.97
CA ASP A 223 5.36 40.58 -5.43
C ASP A 223 6.87 40.84 -5.53
N ASN A 224 7.69 40.18 -4.73
CA ASN A 224 9.16 40.28 -4.74
C ASN A 224 9.81 38.92 -4.66
N ILE A 225 10.48 38.50 -5.74
CA ILE A 225 11.28 37.28 -5.81
C ILE A 225 12.75 37.67 -5.66
N ALA A 226 13.43 37.15 -4.62
CA ALA A 226 14.86 37.34 -4.44
C ALA A 226 15.65 36.64 -5.57
N VAL A 227 16.80 37.17 -5.94
CA VAL A 227 17.66 36.57 -7.01
C VAL A 227 18.02 35.12 -6.73
N PRO A 228 18.33 34.67 -5.48
CA PRO A 228 18.57 33.27 -5.18
C PRO A 228 17.35 32.38 -5.45
N ASP A 229 16.13 32.85 -5.15
CA ASP A 229 14.90 32.12 -5.38
C ASP A 229 14.59 31.99 -6.87
N LEU A 230 14.88 33.02 -7.66
CA LEU A 230 14.71 32.99 -9.13
C LEU A 230 15.63 31.94 -9.77
N LEU A 231 16.87 31.84 -9.30
CA LEU A 231 17.82 30.80 -9.74
C LEU A 231 17.32 29.40 -9.31
N ALA A 232 16.84 29.26 -8.08
CA ALA A 232 16.29 28.01 -7.57
C ALA A 232 15.07 27.55 -8.37
N ILE A 233 14.17 28.46 -8.73
CA ILE A 233 13.03 28.20 -9.61
C ILE A 233 13.50 27.73 -11.00
N GLY A 234 14.51 28.40 -11.59
CA GLY A 234 15.06 28.00 -12.88
C GLY A 234 15.66 26.59 -12.86
N VAL A 235 16.40 26.26 -11.80
CA VAL A 235 16.94 24.89 -11.59
C VAL A 235 15.82 23.88 -11.39
N ALA A 236 14.81 24.19 -10.57
CA ALA A 236 13.68 23.31 -10.34
C ALA A 236 12.90 23.03 -11.64
N LEU A 237 12.67 24.02 -12.48
CA LEU A 237 12.05 23.85 -13.79
C LEU A 237 12.88 22.98 -14.73
N ALA A 238 14.21 23.14 -14.75
CA ALA A 238 15.10 22.27 -15.54
C ALA A 238 15.04 20.82 -15.04
N LEU A 239 15.03 20.58 -13.73
CA LEU A 239 14.88 19.26 -13.13
C LEU A 239 13.51 18.65 -13.45
N CYS A 240 12.43 19.43 -13.40
CA CYS A 240 11.10 18.99 -13.85
C CYS A 240 11.12 18.58 -15.33
N GLY A 241 11.84 19.31 -16.19
CA GLY A 241 12.04 18.92 -17.59
C GLY A 241 12.72 17.55 -17.74
N VAL A 242 13.74 17.28 -16.92
CA VAL A 242 14.41 15.97 -16.89
C VAL A 242 13.43 14.86 -16.42
N ILE A 243 12.63 15.11 -15.39
CA ILE A 243 11.62 14.16 -14.90
C ILE A 243 10.61 13.84 -16.00
N VAL A 244 10.05 14.87 -16.66
CA VAL A 244 9.09 14.69 -17.76
C VAL A 244 9.68 13.90 -18.91
N ALA A 245 10.93 14.19 -19.29
CA ALA A 245 11.63 13.45 -20.35
C ALA A 245 11.87 11.97 -19.95
N ALA A 246 12.27 11.71 -18.70
CA ALA A 246 12.50 10.35 -18.20
C ALA A 246 11.18 9.55 -18.11
N VAL A 247 10.13 10.14 -17.54
CA VAL A 247 8.79 9.53 -17.47
C VAL A 247 8.24 9.27 -18.88
N GLY A 248 8.32 10.24 -19.79
CA GLY A 248 7.87 10.09 -21.17
C GLY A 248 8.61 8.96 -21.92
N ALA A 249 9.93 8.87 -21.74
CA ALA A 249 10.72 7.79 -22.31
C ALA A 249 10.37 6.43 -21.70
N SER A 250 10.11 6.34 -20.39
CA SER A 250 9.65 5.13 -19.71
C SER A 250 8.29 4.67 -20.21
N LEU A 251 7.33 5.58 -20.31
CA LEU A 251 5.97 5.29 -20.80
C LEU A 251 6.00 4.83 -22.26
N LEU A 252 6.84 5.46 -23.08
CA LEU A 252 6.99 5.06 -24.50
C LEU A 252 7.59 3.63 -24.61
N THR A 253 8.55 3.30 -23.76
CA THR A 253 9.11 1.94 -23.69
C THR A 253 8.06 0.93 -23.23
N ALA A 254 7.34 1.24 -22.16
CA ALA A 254 6.25 0.40 -21.65
C ALA A 254 5.11 0.22 -22.68
N TYR A 255 4.78 1.25 -23.45
CA TYR A 255 3.81 1.17 -24.56
C TYR A 255 4.28 0.23 -25.66
N ARG A 256 5.53 0.36 -26.12
CA ARG A 256 6.11 -0.49 -27.17
C ARG A 256 6.17 -1.97 -26.79
N LEU A 257 6.30 -2.27 -25.50
CA LEU A 257 6.34 -3.64 -24.96
C LEU A 257 4.95 -4.18 -24.57
N GLY A 258 3.88 -3.41 -24.78
CA GLY A 258 2.52 -3.81 -24.42
C GLY A 258 2.22 -3.81 -22.91
N VAL A 259 3.20 -3.44 -22.08
CA VAL A 259 3.05 -3.39 -20.61
C VAL A 259 2.11 -2.27 -20.20
N LEU A 260 2.17 -1.12 -20.87
CA LEU A 260 1.33 0.04 -20.54
C LEU A 260 -0.15 -0.25 -20.72
N GLU A 261 -0.56 -0.93 -21.79
CA GLU A 261 -1.96 -1.30 -22.04
C GLU A 261 -2.49 -2.19 -20.93
N SER A 262 -1.76 -3.24 -20.56
CA SER A 262 -2.12 -4.13 -19.46
C SER A 262 -2.25 -3.39 -18.13
N THR A 263 -1.31 -2.49 -17.83
CA THR A 263 -1.31 -1.68 -16.62
C THR A 263 -2.52 -0.73 -16.59
N MET A 264 -2.79 -0.01 -17.69
CA MET A 264 -3.93 0.90 -17.80
C MET A 264 -5.26 0.17 -17.64
N ARG A 265 -5.40 -0.99 -18.27
CA ARG A 265 -6.60 -1.84 -18.15
C ARG A 265 -6.80 -2.28 -16.69
N SER A 266 -5.76 -2.78 -16.04
CA SER A 266 -5.80 -3.19 -14.62
C SER A 266 -6.16 -2.03 -13.70
N THR A 267 -5.55 -0.86 -13.90
CA THR A 267 -5.87 0.35 -13.14
C THR A 267 -7.31 0.79 -13.33
N THR A 268 -7.82 0.78 -14.58
CA THR A 268 -9.21 1.12 -14.87
C THR A 268 -10.18 0.17 -14.19
N HIS A 269 -9.94 -1.15 -14.25
CA HIS A 269 -10.77 -2.14 -13.56
C HIS A 269 -10.81 -1.90 -12.05
N THR A 270 -9.65 -1.70 -11.44
CA THR A 270 -9.55 -1.45 -9.99
C THR A 270 -10.27 -0.17 -9.59
N THR A 271 -10.01 0.93 -10.30
CA THR A 271 -10.64 2.23 -10.03
C THR A 271 -12.15 2.15 -10.19
N SER A 272 -12.63 1.54 -11.30
CA SER A 272 -14.07 1.35 -11.53
C SER A 272 -14.74 0.52 -10.44
N MET A 273 -14.08 -0.56 -9.98
CA MET A 273 -14.58 -1.39 -8.88
C MET A 273 -14.74 -0.57 -7.60
N VAL A 274 -13.74 0.23 -7.24
CA VAL A 274 -13.79 1.09 -6.05
C VAL A 274 -14.94 2.10 -6.14
N PHE A 275 -15.10 2.77 -7.28
CA PHE A 275 -16.21 3.73 -7.47
C PHE A 275 -17.58 3.07 -7.40
N VAL A 276 -17.75 1.89 -7.99
CA VAL A 276 -19.03 1.15 -7.90
C VAL A 276 -19.36 0.78 -6.46
N ILE A 277 -18.38 0.34 -5.68
CA ILE A 277 -18.56 0.03 -4.26
C ILE A 277 -18.94 1.30 -3.48
N LEU A 278 -18.25 2.42 -3.72
CA LEU A 278 -18.56 3.70 -3.06
C LEU A 278 -19.98 4.19 -3.37
N ILE A 279 -20.42 4.11 -4.64
CA ILE A 279 -21.78 4.48 -5.05
C ILE A 279 -22.79 3.58 -4.34
N GLY A 280 -22.55 2.26 -4.33
CA GLY A 280 -23.41 1.31 -3.63
C GLY A 280 -23.51 1.59 -2.13
N ALA A 281 -22.37 1.85 -1.48
CA ALA A 281 -22.32 2.21 -0.07
C ALA A 281 -23.05 3.54 0.22
N ALA A 282 -22.88 4.55 -0.63
CA ALA A 282 -23.57 5.84 -0.49
C ALA A 282 -25.09 5.68 -0.60
N LEU A 283 -25.56 4.90 -1.59
CA LEU A 283 -26.99 4.60 -1.75
C LEU A 283 -27.56 3.83 -0.55
N PHE A 284 -26.81 2.80 -0.09
CA PHE A 284 -27.20 2.07 1.11
C PHE A 284 -27.31 2.99 2.33
N SER A 285 -26.28 3.81 2.57
CA SER A 285 -26.27 4.76 3.68
C SER A 285 -27.41 5.77 3.61
N LEU A 286 -27.74 6.25 2.41
CA LEU A 286 -28.86 7.18 2.21
C LEU A 286 -30.20 6.54 2.61
N VAL A 287 -30.46 5.32 2.12
CA VAL A 287 -31.70 4.57 2.44
C VAL A 287 -31.74 4.21 3.92
N PHE A 288 -30.62 3.73 4.48
CA PHE A 288 -30.53 3.35 5.88
C PHE A 288 -30.84 4.52 6.84
N ARG A 289 -30.27 5.70 6.57
CA ARG A 289 -30.56 6.92 7.32
C ARG A 289 -31.99 7.38 7.13
N GLY A 290 -32.50 7.33 5.90
CA GLY A 290 -33.89 7.70 5.60
C GLY A 290 -34.93 6.83 6.32
N LEU A 291 -34.56 5.60 6.69
CA LEU A 291 -35.39 4.68 7.48
C LEU A 291 -35.15 4.78 9.00
N GLY A 292 -34.35 5.74 9.48
CA GLY A 292 -34.02 5.89 10.91
C GLY A 292 -33.02 4.84 11.43
N GLY A 293 -32.21 4.26 10.55
CA GLY A 293 -31.24 3.22 10.91
C GLY A 293 -30.15 3.74 11.85
N ASP A 294 -29.72 4.99 11.68
CA ASP A 294 -28.72 5.63 12.55
C ASP A 294 -29.22 5.68 14.01
N ASP A 295 -30.48 6.13 14.23
CA ASP A 295 -31.09 6.19 15.56
C ASP A 295 -31.24 4.79 16.17
N THR A 296 -31.66 3.82 15.38
CA THR A 296 -31.81 2.42 15.82
C THR A 296 -30.47 1.82 16.29
N ILE A 297 -29.39 2.06 15.56
CA ILE A 297 -28.06 1.57 15.93
C ILE A 297 -27.56 2.31 17.19
N HIS A 298 -27.79 3.61 17.28
CA HIS A 298 -27.40 4.40 18.43
C HIS A 298 -28.10 3.90 19.73
N ASP A 299 -29.40 3.71 19.68
CA ASP A 299 -30.19 3.18 20.79
C ASP A 299 -29.74 1.76 21.18
N LEU A 300 -29.48 0.91 20.19
CA LEU A 300 -28.98 -0.44 20.42
C LEU A 300 -27.62 -0.42 21.15
N LEU A 301 -26.66 0.39 20.67
CA LEU A 301 -25.34 0.49 21.27
C LEU A 301 -25.38 1.08 22.69
N GLN A 302 -26.27 2.05 22.93
CA GLN A 302 -26.45 2.63 24.28
C GLN A 302 -27.14 1.68 25.25
N SER A 303 -28.00 0.78 24.75
CA SER A 303 -28.68 -0.22 25.58
C SER A 303 -27.80 -1.37 26.04
N LEU A 304 -26.59 -1.52 25.49
CA LEU A 304 -25.67 -2.59 25.84
C LEU A 304 -25.14 -2.45 27.28
N PRO A 305 -25.25 -3.49 28.11
CA PRO A 305 -24.69 -3.49 29.46
C PRO A 305 -23.15 -3.45 29.40
N GLY A 306 -22.51 -2.51 30.12
CA GLY A 306 -21.04 -2.39 30.20
C GLY A 306 -20.46 -1.13 29.54
N GLY A 307 -21.31 -0.23 29.02
CA GLY A 307 -20.90 1.08 28.53
C GLY A 307 -20.10 1.06 27.23
N THR A 308 -19.27 2.07 27.02
CA THR A 308 -18.55 2.31 25.76
C THR A 308 -17.71 1.12 25.29
N TRP A 309 -17.07 0.39 26.21
CA TRP A 309 -16.20 -0.74 25.83
C TRP A 309 -16.96 -1.92 25.23
N THR A 310 -18.15 -2.20 25.75
CA THR A 310 -19.01 -3.27 25.19
C THR A 310 -19.59 -2.84 23.85
N ALA A 311 -19.95 -1.58 23.67
CA ALA A 311 -20.37 -1.05 22.38
C ALA A 311 -19.25 -1.15 21.33
N VAL A 312 -18.02 -0.77 21.67
CA VAL A 312 -16.85 -0.93 20.78
C VAL A 312 -16.60 -2.41 20.46
N ALA A 313 -16.64 -3.29 21.47
CA ALA A 313 -16.46 -4.72 21.25
C ALA A 313 -17.56 -5.31 20.34
N ALA A 314 -18.82 -4.90 20.50
CA ALA A 314 -19.92 -5.31 19.64
C ALA A 314 -19.70 -4.88 18.18
N VAL A 315 -19.28 -3.62 17.96
CA VAL A 315 -18.96 -3.12 16.60
C VAL A 315 -17.77 -3.87 15.98
N MET A 316 -16.79 -4.28 16.78
CA MET A 316 -15.63 -5.05 16.28
C MET A 316 -15.93 -6.51 15.97
N LEU A 317 -17.05 -7.06 16.46
CA LEU A 317 -17.48 -8.45 16.21
C LEU A 317 -18.38 -8.58 14.98
N VAL A 318 -18.96 -7.51 14.48
CA VAL A 318 -19.78 -7.43 13.28
C VAL A 318 -18.93 -7.15 12.05
#